data_a756d4346fd45e5b36f3e4e5b34c8175
#
_entry.id   a756d4346fd45e5b36f3e4e5b34c8175
#
_cell.length_a   1.000
_cell.length_b   1.000
_cell.length_c   1.000
_cell.angle_alpha   90.00
_cell.angle_beta   90.00
_cell.angle_gamma   90.00
#
_symmetry.space_group_name_H-M   'P 1'
#
loop_
_entity.id
_entity.type
_entity.pdbx_description
1 polymer ?
#
loop_
_entity_poly.entity_id
_entity_poly.type
_entity_poly.pdbx_seq_one_letter_code
_entity_poly.pdbx_strand_id
1 'polypeptide(L)'
;MLFRSGNQKTQYPCDYAPEMLETFENKHQGNDYFVKFNCPEFTSLCPITGQPDFATVTISYVPNIKMVESKSLKLYLFSFRNHGDFHEDCMNIIMKDLIKLMDPKYIEVWGKFTPRGGISIDPYCNYGKPGTKWEEIAFNRMANHDMYPEKVDNR
;
A
#
# COMPACT_ATOMS: atom_id res chain seq x y z
N MET A 1 -4.41 -12.30 -21.17
CA MET A 1 -5.28 -12.31 -19.96
C MET A 1 -6.20 -11.11 -19.99
N LEU A 2 -7.49 -11.34 -19.81
CA LEU A 2 -8.47 -10.26 -19.70
C LEU A 2 -8.77 -10.03 -18.22
N PHE A 3 -8.56 -8.82 -17.76
CA PHE A 3 -8.92 -8.43 -16.39
C PHE A 3 -10.39 -8.02 -16.33
N ARG A 4 -11.06 -8.33 -15.21
CA ARG A 4 -12.47 -7.96 -15.00
C ARG A 4 -12.74 -6.49 -15.28
N SER A 5 -11.82 -5.64 -14.85
CA SER A 5 -11.93 -4.20 -14.99
C SER A 5 -11.50 -3.67 -16.36
N GLY A 6 -10.97 -4.53 -17.27
CA GLY A 6 -10.38 -4.11 -18.54
C GLY A 6 -11.36 -3.78 -19.65
N ASN A 7 -12.51 -4.49 -19.71
CA ASN A 7 -13.43 -4.45 -20.84
C ASN A 7 -14.84 -3.96 -20.48
N GLN A 8 -15.05 -3.46 -19.29
CA GLN A 8 -16.36 -3.02 -18.81
C GLN A 8 -16.30 -1.56 -18.38
N LYS A 9 -17.45 -0.90 -18.41
CA LYS A 9 -17.58 0.42 -17.81
C LYS A 9 -17.16 0.32 -16.34
N THR A 10 -16.19 1.12 -15.96
CA THR A 10 -15.64 1.08 -14.61
C THR A 10 -16.65 1.61 -13.59
N GLN A 11 -16.92 0.81 -12.57
CA GLN A 11 -17.68 1.23 -11.39
C GLN A 11 -16.72 1.32 -10.21
N TYR A 12 -16.75 2.44 -9.51
CA TYR A 12 -15.89 2.64 -8.34
C TYR A 12 -16.61 2.16 -7.09
N PRO A 13 -15.96 1.29 -6.28
CA PRO A 13 -16.56 0.84 -5.03
C PRO A 13 -16.66 1.99 -4.04
N CYS A 14 -17.75 2.03 -3.27
CA CYS A 14 -17.97 3.06 -2.24
C CYS A 14 -17.45 2.63 -0.86
N ASP A 15 -17.28 1.32 -0.65
CA ASP A 15 -16.83 0.74 0.61
C ASP A 15 -15.59 -0.13 0.37
N TYR A 16 -14.84 -0.39 1.44
CA TYR A 16 -13.66 -1.24 1.41
C TYR A 16 -13.91 -2.54 0.64
N ALA A 17 -13.13 -2.76 -0.42
CA ALA A 17 -13.37 -3.83 -1.38
C ALA A 17 -12.07 -4.54 -1.81
N PRO A 18 -11.47 -5.37 -0.92
CA PRO A 18 -10.25 -6.10 -1.26
C PRO A 18 -10.45 -7.11 -2.40
N GLU A 19 -11.68 -7.54 -2.65
CA GLU A 19 -12.05 -8.43 -3.77
C GLU A 19 -11.83 -7.79 -5.15
N MET A 20 -11.62 -6.48 -5.21
CA MET A 20 -11.32 -5.79 -6.47
C MET A 20 -9.92 -6.11 -6.98
N LEU A 21 -9.01 -6.53 -6.11
CA LEU A 21 -7.62 -6.78 -6.47
C LEU A 21 -7.49 -7.97 -7.42
N GLU A 22 -6.67 -7.79 -8.46
CA GLU A 22 -6.34 -8.81 -9.44
C GLU A 22 -4.83 -8.97 -9.57
N THR A 23 -4.39 -10.12 -10.06
CA THR A 23 -2.97 -10.42 -10.25
C THR A 23 -2.68 -10.88 -11.66
N PHE A 24 -1.41 -10.78 -12.03
CA PHE A 24 -0.84 -11.42 -13.21
C PHE A 24 0.49 -12.08 -12.85
N GLU A 25 0.98 -12.95 -13.73
CA GLU A 25 2.21 -13.70 -13.48
C GLU A 25 3.44 -12.81 -13.62
N ASN A 26 4.39 -12.95 -12.68
CA ASN A 26 5.72 -12.36 -12.79
C ASN A 26 6.54 -13.21 -13.78
N LYS A 27 6.90 -12.64 -14.92
CA LYS A 27 7.70 -13.33 -15.96
C LYS A 27 9.19 -13.37 -15.65
N HIS A 28 9.65 -12.71 -14.58
CA HIS A 28 11.07 -12.58 -14.22
C HIS A 28 11.34 -13.11 -12.82
N GLN A 29 10.84 -14.30 -12.52
CA GLN A 29 10.92 -14.90 -11.17
C GLN A 29 12.34 -15.18 -10.70
N GLY A 30 13.29 -15.38 -11.62
CA GLY A 30 14.70 -15.61 -11.31
C GLY A 30 15.49 -14.34 -10.99
N ASN A 31 14.87 -13.19 -11.00
CA ASN A 31 15.50 -11.90 -10.81
C ASN A 31 14.76 -11.08 -9.75
N ASP A 32 15.49 -10.52 -8.80
CA ASP A 32 14.89 -9.65 -7.78
C ASP A 32 14.88 -8.21 -8.28
N TYR A 33 13.72 -7.57 -8.18
CA TYR A 33 13.57 -6.16 -8.52
C TYR A 33 12.42 -5.55 -7.71
N PHE A 34 12.47 -4.23 -7.54
CA PHE A 34 11.39 -3.49 -6.89
C PHE A 34 10.38 -2.98 -7.90
N VAL A 35 9.11 -3.08 -7.52
CA VAL A 35 8.03 -2.32 -8.14
C VAL A 35 7.53 -1.31 -7.12
N LYS A 36 7.46 -0.05 -7.51
CA LYS A 36 7.02 1.03 -6.62
C LYS A 36 5.81 1.72 -7.20
N PHE A 37 4.74 1.78 -6.42
CA PHE A 37 3.56 2.57 -6.73
C PHE A 37 3.57 3.85 -5.92
N ASN A 38 3.40 4.99 -6.59
CA ASN A 38 3.24 6.29 -5.96
C ASN A 38 1.77 6.69 -6.09
N CYS A 39 1.07 6.78 -4.97
CA CYS A 39 -0.38 6.98 -4.93
C CYS A 39 -0.69 8.28 -4.18
N PRO A 40 -0.66 9.44 -4.90
CA PRO A 40 -0.80 10.75 -4.24
C PRO A 40 -2.22 11.17 -3.90
N GLU A 41 -3.21 10.38 -4.28
CA GLU A 41 -4.62 10.75 -4.13
C GLU A 41 -5.39 9.86 -3.15
N PHE A 42 -4.68 9.20 -2.22
CA PHE A 42 -5.35 8.34 -1.25
C PHE A 42 -6.22 9.15 -0.30
N THR A 43 -7.43 8.66 -0.05
CA THR A 43 -8.36 9.23 0.92
C THR A 43 -9.00 8.14 1.78
N SER A 44 -9.26 8.50 3.05
CA SER A 44 -10.04 7.69 3.97
C SER A 44 -10.83 8.62 4.89
N LEU A 45 -11.58 8.07 5.83
CA LEU A 45 -12.32 8.87 6.81
C LEU A 45 -11.76 8.66 8.21
N CYS A 46 -11.72 9.72 8.99
CA CYS A 46 -11.46 9.60 10.42
C CYS A 46 -12.61 8.81 11.07
N PRO A 47 -12.34 7.72 11.80
CA PRO A 47 -13.40 6.92 12.39
C PRO A 47 -14.12 7.64 13.54
N ILE A 48 -13.55 8.71 14.09
CA ILE A 48 -14.13 9.47 15.19
C ILE A 48 -15.01 10.60 14.66
N THR A 49 -14.48 11.40 13.70
CA THR A 49 -15.14 12.64 13.25
C THR A 49 -15.81 12.51 11.89
N GLY A 50 -15.49 11.48 11.10
CA GLY A 50 -15.93 11.35 9.72
C GLY A 50 -15.28 12.33 8.76
N GLN A 51 -14.28 13.09 9.22
CA GLN A 51 -13.56 14.04 8.37
C GLN A 51 -12.68 13.27 7.37
N PRO A 52 -12.62 13.72 6.10
CA PRO A 52 -11.72 13.09 5.12
C PRO A 52 -10.25 13.29 5.49
N ASP A 53 -9.48 12.22 5.34
CA ASP A 53 -8.04 12.22 5.44
C ASP A 53 -7.43 12.01 4.06
N PHE A 54 -6.34 12.70 3.77
CA PHE A 54 -5.66 12.65 2.47
C PHE A 54 -4.20 12.26 2.67
N ALA A 55 -3.69 11.44 1.76
CA ALA A 55 -2.31 10.98 1.85
C ALA A 55 -1.70 10.71 0.49
N THR A 56 -0.37 10.78 0.46
CA THR A 56 0.42 10.10 -0.55
C THR A 56 0.83 8.76 0.02
N VAL A 57 0.42 7.68 -0.63
CA VAL A 57 0.79 6.31 -0.24
C VAL A 57 1.82 5.78 -1.22
N THR A 58 2.93 5.28 -0.69
CA THR A 58 3.96 4.61 -1.47
C THR A 58 3.95 3.13 -1.13
N ILE A 59 3.80 2.28 -2.15
CA ILE A 59 3.82 0.82 -2.01
C ILE A 59 5.01 0.33 -2.81
N SER A 60 5.97 -0.32 -2.16
CA SER A 60 7.15 -0.89 -2.82
C SER A 60 7.24 -2.37 -2.50
N TYR A 61 7.41 -3.22 -3.51
CA TYR A 61 7.52 -4.65 -3.26
C TYR A 61 8.47 -5.34 -4.22
N VAL A 62 8.98 -6.47 -3.81
CA VAL A 62 9.75 -7.39 -4.65
C VAL A 62 8.83 -8.57 -4.98
N PRO A 63 8.45 -8.74 -6.25
CA PRO A 63 7.50 -9.78 -6.62
C PRO A 63 8.10 -11.18 -6.48
N ASN A 64 7.25 -12.12 -6.13
CA ASN A 64 7.52 -13.55 -6.17
C ASN A 64 6.91 -14.11 -7.47
N ILE A 65 5.85 -14.90 -7.37
CA ILE A 65 5.18 -15.50 -8.53
C ILE A 65 4.14 -14.54 -9.13
N LYS A 66 3.43 -13.81 -8.29
CA LYS A 66 2.31 -12.95 -8.67
C LYS A 66 2.66 -11.47 -8.52
N MET A 67 2.08 -10.69 -9.40
CA MET A 67 2.14 -9.23 -9.35
C MET A 67 0.74 -8.65 -9.31
N VAL A 68 0.56 -7.54 -8.58
CA VAL A 68 -0.74 -6.86 -8.54
C VAL A 68 -0.98 -6.06 -9.82
N GLU A 69 -2.19 -6.16 -10.37
CA GLU A 69 -2.59 -5.40 -11.55
C GLU A 69 -2.95 -3.96 -11.15
N SER A 70 -2.37 -2.98 -11.83
CA SER A 70 -2.41 -1.58 -11.41
C SER A 70 -3.79 -0.93 -11.43
N LYS A 71 -4.64 -1.28 -12.42
CA LYS A 71 -6.01 -0.74 -12.47
C LYS A 71 -6.85 -1.26 -11.31
N SER A 72 -6.71 -2.55 -10.97
CA SER A 72 -7.39 -3.13 -9.81
C SER A 72 -6.90 -2.54 -8.50
N LEU A 73 -5.60 -2.25 -8.40
CA LEU A 73 -5.04 -1.56 -7.25
C LEU A 73 -5.65 -0.16 -7.10
N LYS A 74 -5.81 0.57 -8.18
CA LYS A 74 -6.47 1.88 -8.17
C LYS A 74 -7.88 1.79 -7.59
N LEU A 75 -8.67 0.82 -8.06
CA LEU A 75 -10.04 0.62 -7.57
C LEU A 75 -10.07 0.21 -6.10
N TYR A 76 -9.13 -0.65 -5.71
CA TYR A 76 -8.98 -1.07 -4.32
C TYR A 76 -8.66 0.12 -3.40
N LEU A 77 -7.67 0.95 -3.76
CA LEU A 77 -7.31 2.13 -2.96
C LEU A 77 -8.46 3.13 -2.91
N PHE A 78 -9.19 3.31 -4.01
CA PHE A 78 -10.37 4.16 -4.03
C PHE A 78 -11.45 3.68 -3.05
N SER A 79 -11.53 2.37 -2.81
CA SER A 79 -12.52 1.80 -1.89
C SER A 79 -12.38 2.26 -0.44
N PHE A 80 -11.23 2.84 -0.07
CA PHE A 80 -11.02 3.43 1.26
C PHE A 80 -11.68 4.79 1.43
N ARG A 81 -12.15 5.42 0.36
CA ARG A 81 -12.62 6.80 0.38
C ARG A 81 -13.69 7.09 1.43
N ASN A 82 -14.61 6.16 1.64
CA ASN A 82 -15.66 6.27 2.65
C ASN A 82 -15.44 5.31 3.82
N HIS A 83 -14.24 4.74 3.93
CA HIS A 83 -13.90 3.77 4.96
C HIS A 83 -13.27 4.48 6.15
N GLY A 84 -13.85 4.26 7.34
CA GLY A 84 -13.40 4.91 8.57
C GLY A 84 -12.39 4.06 9.33
N ASP A 85 -11.10 4.36 9.15
CA ASP A 85 -9.99 3.76 9.90
C ASP A 85 -8.92 4.81 10.20
N PHE A 86 -8.13 4.56 11.25
CA PHE A 86 -6.98 5.40 11.54
C PHE A 86 -5.90 5.24 10.46
N HIS A 87 -5.02 6.23 10.35
CA HIS A 87 -3.95 6.24 9.34
C HIS A 87 -3.09 4.98 9.42
N GLU A 88 -2.71 4.59 10.64
CA GLU A 88 -1.89 3.41 10.92
C GLU A 88 -2.60 2.13 10.49
N ASP A 89 -3.89 2.04 10.73
CA ASP A 89 -4.69 0.88 10.34
C ASP A 89 -4.78 0.76 8.82
N CYS A 90 -5.05 1.86 8.12
CA CYS A 90 -5.13 1.86 6.66
C CYS A 90 -3.85 1.31 6.02
N MET A 91 -2.68 1.75 6.48
CA MET A 91 -1.41 1.29 5.91
C MET A 91 -1.17 -0.19 6.18
N ASN A 92 -1.49 -0.66 7.38
CA ASN A 92 -1.35 -2.07 7.72
C ASN A 92 -2.36 -2.96 6.97
N ILE A 93 -3.59 -2.50 6.79
CA ILE A 93 -4.61 -3.23 6.02
C ILE A 93 -4.15 -3.39 4.57
N ILE A 94 -3.69 -2.31 3.95
CA ILE A 94 -3.19 -2.35 2.57
C ILE A 94 -2.04 -3.37 2.45
N MET A 95 -1.08 -3.32 3.36
CA MET A 95 0.04 -4.27 3.34
C MET A 95 -0.43 -5.71 3.48
N LYS A 96 -1.30 -5.99 4.46
CA LYS A 96 -1.79 -7.34 4.72
C LYS A 96 -2.62 -7.89 3.55
N ASP A 97 -3.44 -7.06 2.93
CA ASP A 97 -4.22 -7.46 1.75
C ASP A 97 -3.29 -7.82 0.58
N LEU A 98 -2.25 -7.03 0.36
CA LEU A 98 -1.30 -7.29 -0.72
C LEU A 98 -0.40 -8.51 -0.43
N ILE A 99 -0.05 -8.76 0.82
CA ILE A 99 0.65 -10.00 1.21
C ILE A 99 -0.21 -11.22 0.90
N LYS A 100 -1.46 -11.19 1.31
CA LYS A 100 -2.41 -12.28 1.05
C LYS A 100 -2.63 -12.51 -0.45
N LEU A 101 -2.67 -11.43 -1.21
CA LEU A 101 -2.90 -11.48 -2.66
C LEU A 101 -1.71 -12.08 -3.41
N MET A 102 -0.49 -11.63 -3.10
CA MET A 102 0.68 -11.86 -3.94
C MET A 102 1.71 -12.83 -3.35
N ASP A 103 1.73 -13.01 -2.03
CA ASP A 103 2.84 -13.68 -1.34
C ASP A 103 4.20 -13.13 -1.80
N PRO A 104 4.45 -11.82 -1.64
CA PRO A 104 5.66 -11.17 -2.15
C PRO A 104 6.90 -11.61 -1.36
N LYS A 105 8.08 -11.46 -1.96
CA LYS A 105 9.34 -11.66 -1.24
C LYS A 105 9.55 -10.57 -0.19
N TYR A 106 9.19 -9.33 -0.53
CA TYR A 106 9.28 -8.17 0.33
C TYR A 106 8.18 -7.19 -0.05
N ILE A 107 7.64 -6.47 0.95
CA ILE A 107 6.72 -5.36 0.71
C ILE A 107 6.86 -4.32 1.81
N GLU A 108 6.75 -3.07 1.44
CA GLU A 108 6.58 -1.97 2.38
C GLU A 108 5.46 -1.04 1.91
N VAL A 109 4.76 -0.46 2.88
CA VAL A 109 3.72 0.53 2.64
C VAL A 109 4.01 1.74 3.53
N TRP A 110 4.11 2.90 2.91
CA TRP A 110 4.42 4.14 3.59
C TRP A 110 3.35 5.18 3.25
N GLY A 111 2.62 5.63 4.25
CA GLY A 111 1.64 6.69 4.09
C GLY A 111 2.19 8.02 4.60
N LYS A 112 1.99 9.08 3.81
CA LYS A 112 2.31 10.46 4.21
C LYS A 112 1.01 11.25 4.18
N PHE A 113 0.40 11.40 5.35
CA PHE A 113 -0.89 12.07 5.49
C PHE A 113 -0.72 13.59 5.64
N THR A 114 -1.68 14.33 5.10
CA THR A 114 -1.71 15.79 5.28
C THR A 114 -1.88 16.15 6.75
N PRO A 115 -1.20 17.21 7.24
CA PRO A 115 -1.30 17.59 8.64
C PRO A 115 -2.71 17.98 9.07
N ARG A 116 -3.03 17.64 10.31
CA ARG A 116 -4.26 18.08 10.98
C ARG A 116 -3.86 18.66 12.33
N GLY A 117 -4.26 19.91 12.60
CA GLY A 117 -3.83 20.60 13.80
C GLY A 117 -2.32 20.78 13.89
N GLY A 118 -1.63 20.86 12.75
CA GLY A 118 -0.19 21.01 12.71
C GLY A 118 0.60 19.71 12.88
N ILE A 119 -0.08 18.56 12.96
CA ILE A 119 0.57 17.25 13.15
C ILE A 119 0.36 16.41 11.89
N SER A 120 1.47 16.01 11.24
CA SER A 120 1.45 14.99 10.21
C SER A 120 1.72 13.62 10.82
N ILE A 121 1.09 12.59 10.26
CA ILE A 121 1.26 11.20 10.69
C ILE A 121 1.69 10.39 9.47
N ASP A 122 2.85 9.75 9.55
CA ASP A 122 3.45 9.03 8.44
C ASP A 122 3.69 7.56 8.81
N PRO A 123 2.67 6.70 8.81
CA PRO A 123 2.86 5.30 9.16
C PRO A 123 3.70 4.58 8.12
N TYR A 124 4.62 3.77 8.58
CA TYR A 124 5.44 2.90 7.75
C TYR A 124 5.35 1.47 8.27
N CYS A 125 5.09 0.53 7.40
CA CYS A 125 5.12 -0.89 7.72
C CYS A 125 5.80 -1.67 6.61
N ASN A 126 6.42 -2.79 6.97
CA ASN A 126 7.06 -3.65 6.00
C ASN A 126 6.96 -5.13 6.39
N TYR A 127 7.32 -5.98 5.44
CA TYR A 127 7.27 -7.42 5.58
C TYR A 127 8.29 -8.07 4.66
N GLY A 128 9.06 -9.00 5.19
CA GLY A 128 9.92 -9.89 4.42
C GLY A 128 9.45 -11.32 4.59
N LYS A 129 9.40 -12.08 3.50
CA LYS A 129 8.90 -13.45 3.55
C LYS A 129 9.67 -14.28 4.58
N PRO A 130 8.98 -14.89 5.58
CA PRO A 130 9.64 -15.66 6.64
C PRO A 130 10.48 -16.82 6.09
N GLY A 131 11.63 -17.06 6.73
CA GLY A 131 12.54 -18.13 6.31
C GLY A 131 13.37 -17.80 5.09
N THR A 132 13.37 -16.56 4.63
CA THR A 132 14.18 -16.09 3.50
C THR A 132 15.09 -14.93 3.94
N LYS A 133 16.04 -14.55 3.09
CA LYS A 133 16.90 -13.38 3.32
C LYS A 133 16.09 -12.07 3.49
N TRP A 134 14.89 -12.04 2.94
CA TRP A 134 14.04 -10.85 2.96
C TRP A 134 13.50 -10.54 4.36
N GLU A 135 13.42 -11.52 5.24
CA GLU A 135 13.04 -11.31 6.63
C GLU A 135 14.06 -10.41 7.35
N GLU A 136 15.35 -10.71 7.15
CA GLU A 136 16.44 -9.88 7.72
C GLU A 136 16.52 -8.52 7.06
N ILE A 137 16.35 -8.45 5.74
CA ILE A 137 16.33 -7.18 4.99
C ILE A 137 15.19 -6.29 5.50
N ALA A 138 14.01 -6.86 5.74
CA ALA A 138 12.87 -6.11 6.28
C ALA A 138 13.16 -5.56 7.68
N PHE A 139 13.78 -6.37 8.55
CA PHE A 139 14.18 -5.92 9.87
C PHE A 139 15.19 -4.77 9.79
N ASN A 140 16.22 -4.89 8.94
CA ASN A 140 17.22 -3.86 8.78
C ASN A 140 16.62 -2.57 8.22
N ARG A 141 15.69 -2.67 7.28
CA ARG A 141 14.99 -1.53 6.71
C ARG A 141 14.17 -0.80 7.78
N MET A 142 13.46 -1.54 8.62
CA MET A 142 12.69 -0.97 9.74
C MET A 142 13.61 -0.30 10.77
N ALA A 143 14.70 -0.96 11.13
CA ALA A 143 15.64 -0.46 12.15
C ALA A 143 16.31 0.85 11.74
N ASN A 144 16.44 1.10 10.43
CA ASN A 144 17.13 2.28 9.90
C ASN A 144 16.17 3.30 9.26
N HIS A 145 14.85 3.07 9.36
CA HIS A 145 13.87 3.95 8.74
C HIS A 145 13.82 5.31 9.44
N ASP A 146 14.10 6.37 8.68
CA ASP A 146 14.07 7.76 9.17
C ASP A 146 14.81 8.00 10.49
N MET A 147 15.83 7.18 10.77
CA MET A 147 16.62 7.32 12.00
C MET A 147 17.32 8.69 12.11
N TYR A 148 17.68 9.27 10.96
CA TYR A 148 18.35 10.57 10.88
C TYR A 148 17.65 11.44 9.84
N PRO A 149 16.46 11.98 10.14
CA PRO A 149 15.76 12.84 9.19
C PRO A 149 16.56 14.12 8.93
N GLU A 150 16.76 14.45 7.65
CA GLU A 150 17.52 15.64 7.25
C GLU A 150 16.71 16.92 7.42
N LYS A 151 15.41 16.83 7.39
CA LYS A 151 14.52 17.98 7.50
C LYS A 151 13.16 17.57 8.07
N VAL A 152 12.47 18.55 8.65
CA VAL A 152 11.06 18.40 9.00
C VAL A 152 10.24 18.53 7.73
N ASP A 153 9.41 17.55 7.46
CA ASP A 153 8.48 17.54 6.35
C ASP A 153 7.06 17.70 6.90
N ASN A 154 6.57 18.91 6.86
CA ASN A 154 5.22 19.24 7.34
C ASN A 154 4.38 19.74 6.15
N ARG A 155 4.08 18.83 5.27
CA ARG A 155 3.43 19.04 3.97
C ARG A 155 2.00 19.54 4.04
#